data_f9912c2615d09d946172185d4e54596e
#
_entry.id   f9912c2615d09d946172185d4e54596e
#
_cell.length_a   1.000
_cell.length_b   1.000
_cell.length_c   1.000
_cell.angle_alpha   90.00
_cell.angle_beta   90.00
_cell.angle_gamma   90.00
#
_symmetry.space_group_name_H-M   'P 1'
#
loop_
_entity.id
_entity.type
_entity.pdbx_description
1 polymer ?
#
loop_
_entity_poly.entity_id
_entity_poly.type
_entity_poly.pdbx_seq_one_letter_code
_entity_poly.pdbx_strand_id
1 'polypeptide(L)'
;FYRFIPNEYGKLHKGGQLQAMMVKGKPQFDSRNWNNKAMVLHQELEVEWVNLDNPESPKDDLRLRGYKQGAALFARGEGIHWGDKELYFCCTNGGKKQLGQVMKYQPSEFEGTDKEAQQPGKISLFVESTSKTLYNFGDNLTVSPNGHLIVCEDQYTDVVDNHLRGVT
;
A
#
# COMPACT_ATOMS: atom_id res chain seq x y z
N PHE A 1 0.30 2.89 4.77
CA PHE A 1 1.39 3.11 3.82
C PHE A 1 2.10 4.42 4.16
N TYR A 2 3.43 4.36 4.28
CA TYR A 2 4.25 5.51 4.64
C TYR A 2 5.29 5.77 3.57
N ARG A 3 5.75 7.03 3.49
CA ARG A 3 6.98 7.39 2.78
C ARG A 3 7.84 8.30 3.67
N PHE A 4 9.14 8.29 3.42
CA PHE A 4 10.09 9.17 4.06
C PHE A 4 10.76 10.06 3.02
N ILE A 5 10.65 11.36 3.20
CA ILE A 5 11.31 12.36 2.36
C ILE A 5 12.57 12.82 3.09
N PRO A 6 13.77 12.40 2.67
CA PRO A 6 15.02 12.77 3.34
C PRO A 6 15.37 14.24 3.10
N ASN A 7 15.97 14.87 4.08
CA ASN A 7 16.52 16.24 3.93
C ASN A 7 17.63 16.30 2.87
N GLU A 8 18.35 15.17 2.69
CA GLU A 8 19.40 15.02 1.67
C GLU A 8 19.34 13.58 1.12
N TYR A 9 19.16 13.43 -0.19
CA TYR A 9 19.11 12.12 -0.83
C TYR A 9 20.38 11.31 -0.57
N GLY A 10 20.20 10.01 -0.26
CA GLY A 10 21.30 9.10 0.08
C GLY A 10 21.86 9.26 1.50
N LYS A 11 21.35 10.21 2.29
CA LYS A 11 21.83 10.48 3.66
C LYS A 11 20.68 10.48 4.67
N LEU A 12 20.03 9.33 4.84
CA LEU A 12 18.86 9.19 5.73
C LEU A 12 19.16 9.59 7.18
N HIS A 13 20.39 9.42 7.63
CA HIS A 13 20.86 9.83 8.96
C HIS A 13 20.80 11.34 9.23
N LYS A 14 20.64 12.16 8.18
CA LYS A 14 20.43 13.61 8.31
C LYS A 14 18.97 13.98 8.57
N GLY A 15 18.11 12.98 8.80
CA GLY A 15 16.70 13.19 9.05
C GLY A 15 15.89 13.47 7.79
N GLY A 16 14.63 13.81 7.98
CA GLY A 16 13.66 14.05 6.93
C GLY A 16 12.24 14.08 7.49
N GLN A 17 11.26 13.97 6.61
CA GLN A 17 9.86 13.99 6.95
C GLN A 17 9.21 12.63 6.69
N LEU A 18 8.67 12.00 7.72
CA LEU A 18 7.80 10.83 7.57
C LEU A 18 6.38 11.28 7.24
N GLN A 19 5.77 10.62 6.27
CA GLN A 19 4.42 10.93 5.81
C GLN A 19 3.60 9.65 5.67
N ALA A 20 2.28 9.76 5.88
CA ALA A 20 1.32 8.70 5.62
C ALA A 20 0.43 9.04 4.42
N MET A 21 0.10 8.02 3.62
CA MET A 21 -0.75 8.18 2.44
C MET A 21 -2.19 8.50 2.84
N MET A 22 -2.79 9.50 2.21
CA MET A 22 -4.20 9.84 2.25
C MET A 22 -4.78 9.82 0.83
N VAL A 23 -6.00 9.36 0.67
CA VAL A 23 -6.72 9.53 -0.60
C VAL A 23 -7.24 10.97 -0.67
N LYS A 24 -6.87 11.69 -1.71
CA LYS A 24 -7.19 13.12 -1.89
C LYS A 24 -8.68 13.38 -1.81
N GLY A 25 -9.05 14.31 -0.95
CA GLY A 25 -10.45 14.66 -0.71
C GLY A 25 -11.29 13.60 0.02
N LYS A 26 -10.67 12.51 0.49
CA LYS A 26 -11.34 11.43 1.21
C LYS A 26 -10.55 11.04 2.47
N PRO A 27 -10.51 11.89 3.51
CA PRO A 27 -9.78 11.58 4.74
C PRO A 27 -10.31 10.29 5.36
N GLN A 28 -9.41 9.53 5.98
CA GLN A 28 -9.71 8.24 6.63
C GLN A 28 -10.33 7.20 5.68
N PHE A 29 -9.99 7.26 4.40
CA PHE A 29 -10.53 6.34 3.40
C PHE A 29 -10.24 4.88 3.77
N ASP A 30 -11.28 4.06 3.84
CA ASP A 30 -11.16 2.62 4.11
C ASP A 30 -11.03 1.85 2.80
N SER A 31 -9.80 1.44 2.47
CA SER A 31 -9.49 0.68 1.24
C SER A 31 -9.76 -0.82 1.34
N ARG A 32 -10.12 -1.33 2.52
CA ARG A 32 -10.16 -2.77 2.80
C ARG A 32 -11.24 -3.54 2.05
N ASN A 33 -12.30 -2.88 1.60
CA ASN A 33 -13.48 -3.52 1.01
C ASN A 33 -14.21 -4.55 1.89
N TRP A 34 -13.96 -4.57 3.20
CA TRP A 34 -14.58 -5.54 4.11
C TRP A 34 -16.09 -5.40 4.18
N ASN A 35 -16.58 -4.19 4.44
CA ASN A 35 -18.01 -3.89 4.61
C ASN A 35 -18.59 -3.13 3.43
N ASN A 36 -17.81 -2.24 2.85
CA ASN A 36 -18.20 -1.39 1.72
C ASN A 36 -17.21 -1.59 0.57
N LYS A 37 -17.69 -1.64 -0.65
CA LYS A 37 -16.83 -1.65 -1.83
C LYS A 37 -16.37 -0.23 -2.15
N ALA A 38 -15.35 0.24 -1.44
CA ALA A 38 -14.79 1.57 -1.63
C ALA A 38 -13.72 1.62 -2.73
N MET A 39 -12.91 0.53 -2.86
CA MET A 39 -11.93 0.36 -3.93
C MET A 39 -12.54 -0.47 -5.05
N VAL A 40 -12.50 0.05 -6.27
CA VAL A 40 -12.87 -0.66 -7.49
C VAL A 40 -11.60 -1.06 -8.24
N LEU A 41 -11.57 -2.28 -8.80
CA LEU A 41 -10.43 -2.78 -9.58
C LEU A 41 -10.03 -1.77 -10.65
N HIS A 42 -8.76 -1.44 -10.69
CA HIS A 42 -8.10 -0.55 -11.64
C HIS A 42 -8.59 0.92 -11.64
N GLN A 43 -9.53 1.27 -10.76
CA GLN A 43 -9.90 2.68 -10.59
C GLN A 43 -8.77 3.42 -9.86
N GLU A 44 -8.25 4.44 -10.51
CA GLU A 44 -7.24 5.31 -9.94
C GLU A 44 -7.86 6.37 -9.02
N LEU A 45 -7.27 6.55 -7.85
CA LEU A 45 -7.59 7.60 -6.90
C LEU A 45 -6.33 8.44 -6.67
N GLU A 46 -6.45 9.76 -6.77
CA GLU A 46 -5.34 10.67 -6.44
C GLU A 46 -5.00 10.57 -4.94
N VAL A 47 -3.72 10.69 -4.64
CA VAL A 47 -3.22 10.67 -3.26
C VAL A 47 -2.65 12.01 -2.85
N GLU A 48 -2.66 12.25 -1.57
CA GLU A 48 -1.93 13.31 -0.88
C GLU A 48 -1.29 12.73 0.38
N TRP A 49 -0.45 13.48 1.04
CA TRP A 49 0.37 12.97 2.12
C TRP A 49 0.22 13.81 3.38
N VAL A 50 0.01 13.15 4.51
CA VAL A 50 -0.04 13.80 5.82
C VAL A 50 1.30 13.65 6.53
N ASN A 51 1.84 14.74 7.01
CA ASN A 51 3.09 14.75 7.78
C ASN A 51 2.87 14.12 9.14
N LEU A 52 3.81 13.29 9.56
CA LEU A 52 3.82 12.67 10.87
C LEU A 52 4.99 13.21 11.69
N ASP A 53 4.67 13.71 12.87
CA ASP A 53 5.64 14.09 13.89
C ASP A 53 6.06 12.85 14.72
N ASN A 54 7.17 12.95 15.45
CA ASN A 54 7.67 11.92 16.36
C ASN A 54 7.58 10.49 15.77
N PRO A 55 8.32 10.20 14.68
CA PRO A 55 8.20 8.94 13.95
C PRO A 55 8.64 7.71 14.75
N GLU A 56 9.47 7.88 15.78
CA GLU A 56 9.88 6.78 16.68
C GLU A 56 8.74 6.20 17.49
N SER A 57 7.65 7.00 17.69
CA SER A 57 6.39 6.54 18.26
C SER A 57 6.53 5.55 19.45
N PRO A 58 7.13 5.96 20.57
CA PRO A 58 7.41 5.05 21.70
C PRO A 58 6.15 4.46 22.34
N LYS A 59 4.98 4.97 21.99
CA LYS A 59 3.67 4.48 22.43
C LYS A 59 2.99 3.56 21.39
N ASP A 60 3.68 3.17 20.32
CA ASP A 60 3.13 2.39 19.20
C ASP A 60 1.82 2.99 18.64
N ASP A 61 1.74 4.31 18.55
CA ASP A 61 0.52 5.02 18.17
C ASP A 61 0.60 5.71 16.78
N LEU A 62 1.70 5.51 16.05
CA LEU A 62 1.96 6.20 14.78
C LEU A 62 0.82 6.01 13.77
N ARG A 63 0.37 4.76 13.58
CA ARG A 63 -0.74 4.43 12.68
C ARG A 63 -2.05 5.09 13.10
N LEU A 64 -2.30 5.19 14.42
CA LEU A 64 -3.50 5.83 14.96
C LEU A 64 -3.46 7.34 14.77
N ARG A 65 -2.30 7.96 14.99
CA ARG A 65 -2.10 9.40 14.75
C ARG A 65 -2.24 9.74 13.26
N GLY A 66 -1.61 8.96 12.38
CA GLY A 66 -1.78 9.11 10.94
C GLY A 66 -3.24 9.00 10.49
N TYR A 67 -3.96 7.99 10.97
CA TYR A 67 -5.38 7.83 10.67
C TYR A 67 -6.22 9.02 11.15
N LYS A 68 -5.99 9.52 12.37
CA LYS A 68 -6.69 10.71 12.88
C LYS A 68 -6.44 11.96 12.04
N GLN A 69 -5.27 12.05 11.39
CA GLN A 69 -4.92 13.14 10.48
C GLN A 69 -5.44 12.93 9.05
N GLY A 70 -6.13 11.84 8.79
CA GLY A 70 -6.75 11.57 7.51
C GLY A 70 -6.11 10.46 6.67
N ALA A 71 -5.02 9.83 7.13
CA ALA A 71 -4.38 8.75 6.40
C ALA A 71 -5.36 7.62 6.07
N ALA A 72 -5.17 7.00 4.91
CA ALA A 72 -5.98 5.88 4.45
C ALA A 72 -5.71 4.62 5.29
N LEU A 73 -6.73 3.79 5.43
CA LEU A 73 -6.71 2.53 6.15
C LEU A 73 -6.51 1.38 5.17
N PHE A 74 -5.44 0.61 5.35
CA PHE A 74 -5.13 -0.60 4.61
C PHE A 74 -5.18 -1.83 5.51
N ALA A 75 -5.51 -2.99 4.93
CA ALA A 75 -5.65 -4.25 5.67
C ALA A 75 -4.33 -5.00 5.75
N ARG A 76 -3.61 -4.91 6.88
CA ARG A 76 -2.36 -5.65 7.09
C ARG A 76 -1.41 -5.51 5.90
N GLY A 77 -0.85 -4.31 5.73
CA GLY A 77 0.17 -4.07 4.69
C GLY A 77 1.43 -4.88 4.98
N GLU A 78 1.89 -5.65 3.99
CA GLU A 78 3.06 -6.53 4.06
C GLU A 78 4.04 -6.21 2.93
N GLY A 79 4.45 -7.20 2.15
CA GLY A 79 5.46 -7.05 1.10
C GLY A 79 5.18 -5.92 0.12
N ILE A 80 6.26 -5.24 -0.28
CA ILE A 80 6.24 -4.14 -1.23
C ILE A 80 7.39 -4.31 -2.23
N HIS A 81 7.14 -4.06 -3.51
CA HIS A 81 8.16 -4.13 -4.54
C HIS A 81 7.96 -3.06 -5.61
N TRP A 82 9.06 -2.54 -6.13
CA TRP A 82 9.07 -1.61 -7.25
C TRP A 82 8.96 -2.38 -8.58
N GLY A 83 8.01 -1.96 -9.43
CA GLY A 83 7.87 -2.42 -10.80
C GLY A 83 8.51 -1.44 -11.79
N ASP A 84 7.89 -1.29 -12.96
CA ASP A 84 8.28 -0.25 -13.92
C ASP A 84 7.49 1.03 -13.66
N LYS A 85 8.07 1.98 -12.93
CA LYS A 85 7.49 3.28 -12.52
C LYS A 85 6.30 3.20 -11.54
N GLU A 86 6.04 2.06 -10.96
CA GLU A 86 5.01 1.88 -9.93
C GLU A 86 5.49 0.95 -8.81
N LEU A 87 4.82 1.06 -7.67
CA LEU A 87 4.97 0.17 -6.52
C LEU A 87 3.77 -0.75 -6.41
N TYR A 88 4.01 -2.01 -6.07
CA TYR A 88 2.98 -2.96 -5.68
C TYR A 88 3.17 -3.31 -4.21
N PHE A 89 2.07 -3.44 -3.46
CA PHE A 89 2.13 -3.91 -2.08
C PHE A 89 0.92 -4.79 -1.72
N CYS A 90 1.18 -5.79 -0.90
CA CYS A 90 0.18 -6.70 -0.38
C CYS A 90 -0.60 -6.09 0.77
N CYS A 91 -1.91 -6.36 0.79
CA CYS A 91 -2.80 -6.18 1.94
C CYS A 91 -3.38 -7.55 2.27
N THR A 92 -2.74 -8.28 3.19
CA THR A 92 -2.88 -9.73 3.39
C THR A 92 -4.32 -10.21 3.58
N ASN A 93 -5.14 -9.47 4.31
CA ASN A 93 -6.54 -9.82 4.53
C ASN A 93 -7.52 -8.75 4.03
N GLY A 94 -7.13 -7.99 3.03
CA GLY A 94 -8.04 -7.09 2.32
C GLY A 94 -9.05 -7.84 1.45
N GLY A 95 -10.03 -7.10 0.93
CA GLY A 95 -11.08 -7.63 0.08
C GLY A 95 -12.31 -8.12 0.84
N LYS A 96 -13.43 -8.19 0.14
CA LYS A 96 -14.72 -8.63 0.71
C LYS A 96 -14.66 -10.02 1.37
N LYS A 97 -13.81 -10.89 0.85
CA LYS A 97 -13.62 -12.25 1.39
C LYS A 97 -12.47 -12.34 2.39
N GLN A 98 -11.77 -11.22 2.62
CA GLN A 98 -10.59 -11.15 3.49
C GLN A 98 -9.48 -12.15 3.09
N LEU A 99 -9.34 -12.39 1.79
CA LEU A 99 -8.37 -13.32 1.23
C LEU A 99 -7.12 -12.63 0.65
N GLY A 100 -7.13 -11.30 0.59
CA GLY A 100 -6.02 -10.49 0.17
C GLY A 100 -6.33 -9.54 -0.98
N GLN A 101 -5.60 -8.43 -0.98
CA GLN A 101 -5.58 -7.43 -2.05
C GLN A 101 -4.13 -7.14 -2.41
N VAL A 102 -3.88 -6.77 -3.65
CA VAL A 102 -2.65 -6.10 -4.07
C VAL A 102 -3.02 -4.70 -4.54
N MET A 103 -2.35 -3.73 -3.97
CA MET A 103 -2.46 -2.32 -4.35
C MET A 103 -1.34 -1.95 -5.31
N LYS A 104 -1.64 -1.05 -6.26
CA LYS A 104 -0.66 -0.42 -7.13
C LYS A 104 -0.60 1.07 -6.83
N TYR A 105 0.58 1.59 -6.56
CA TYR A 105 0.84 3.01 -6.41
C TYR A 105 1.75 3.52 -7.51
N GLN A 106 1.29 4.53 -8.23
CA GLN A 106 2.07 5.28 -9.22
C GLN A 106 2.48 6.62 -8.60
N PRO A 107 3.76 6.81 -8.29
CA PRO A 107 4.23 8.08 -7.76
C PRO A 107 4.00 9.24 -8.73
N SER A 108 3.91 10.43 -8.17
CA SER A 108 3.97 11.67 -8.94
C SER A 108 5.33 11.80 -9.65
N GLU A 109 5.37 12.44 -10.81
CA GLU A 109 6.65 12.90 -11.40
C GLU A 109 7.36 13.93 -10.50
N PHE A 110 6.59 14.60 -9.63
CA PHE A 110 7.09 15.57 -8.65
C PHE A 110 7.10 15.03 -7.22
N GLU A 111 7.17 13.69 -7.07
CA GLU A 111 7.08 13.00 -5.78
C GLU A 111 8.00 13.63 -4.72
N GLY A 112 7.41 14.04 -3.59
CA GLY A 112 8.13 14.65 -2.48
C GLY A 112 8.60 16.10 -2.69
N THR A 113 8.13 16.78 -3.74
CA THR A 113 8.42 18.21 -3.98
C THR A 113 7.19 19.09 -3.77
N ASP A 114 7.39 20.40 -3.71
CA ASP A 114 6.29 21.40 -3.60
C ASP A 114 5.34 21.38 -4.81
N LYS A 115 5.74 20.76 -5.92
CA LYS A 115 4.94 20.65 -7.13
C LYS A 115 4.04 19.41 -7.16
N GLU A 116 4.20 18.49 -6.23
CA GLU A 116 3.47 17.22 -6.20
C GLU A 116 1.94 17.40 -6.26
N ALA A 117 1.43 18.42 -5.57
CA ALA A 117 -0.01 18.73 -5.57
C ALA A 117 -0.57 19.09 -6.95
N GLN A 118 0.26 19.49 -7.92
CA GLN A 118 -0.13 19.83 -9.29
C GLN A 118 -0.35 18.58 -10.14
N GLN A 119 0.34 17.49 -9.83
CA GLN A 119 0.25 16.19 -10.49
C GLN A 119 0.38 15.08 -9.44
N PRO A 120 -0.67 14.81 -8.64
CA PRO A 120 -0.61 13.84 -7.56
C PRO A 120 -0.28 12.44 -8.04
N GLY A 121 0.39 11.65 -7.19
CA GLY A 121 0.47 10.22 -7.37
C GLY A 121 -0.90 9.56 -7.30
N LYS A 122 -1.01 8.30 -7.71
CA LYS A 122 -2.27 7.58 -7.83
C LYS A 122 -2.18 6.21 -7.18
N ILE A 123 -3.21 5.85 -6.42
CA ILE A 123 -3.41 4.52 -5.85
C ILE A 123 -4.56 3.82 -6.56
N SER A 124 -4.41 2.52 -6.84
CA SER A 124 -5.48 1.69 -7.37
C SER A 124 -5.46 0.29 -6.76
N LEU A 125 -6.61 -0.36 -6.75
CA LEU A 125 -6.72 -1.79 -6.44
C LEU A 125 -6.32 -2.58 -7.67
N PHE A 126 -5.21 -3.31 -7.59
CA PHE A 126 -4.69 -4.10 -8.71
C PHE A 126 -5.27 -5.50 -8.76
N VAL A 127 -5.33 -6.18 -7.60
CA VAL A 127 -5.94 -7.50 -7.44
C VAL A 127 -6.77 -7.53 -6.16
N GLU A 128 -7.94 -8.17 -6.19
CA GLU A 128 -8.71 -8.56 -5.01
C GLU A 128 -9.10 -10.03 -5.13
N SER A 129 -8.72 -10.82 -4.15
CA SER A 129 -9.06 -12.24 -4.15
C SER A 129 -10.52 -12.47 -3.85
N THR A 130 -11.17 -13.24 -4.72
CA THR A 130 -12.57 -13.69 -4.57
C THR A 130 -12.69 -15.16 -4.18
N SER A 131 -11.60 -15.91 -4.23
CA SER A 131 -11.54 -17.32 -3.79
C SER A 131 -10.13 -17.71 -3.37
N LYS A 132 -10.02 -18.71 -2.49
CA LYS A 132 -8.72 -19.28 -2.06
C LYS A 132 -7.92 -19.89 -3.22
N THR A 133 -8.60 -20.35 -4.26
CA THR A 133 -7.94 -20.94 -5.44
C THR A 133 -7.31 -19.87 -6.33
N LEU A 134 -7.81 -18.64 -6.29
CA LEU A 134 -7.24 -17.54 -7.03
C LEU A 134 -5.97 -17.00 -6.32
N TYR A 135 -6.10 -16.69 -5.03
CA TYR A 135 -5.08 -16.04 -4.24
C TYR A 135 -5.52 -16.03 -2.77
N ASN A 136 -4.61 -16.32 -1.84
CA ASN A 136 -4.96 -16.49 -0.44
C ASN A 136 -3.86 -15.94 0.48
N PHE A 137 -4.14 -14.87 1.20
CA PHE A 137 -3.22 -14.25 2.16
C PHE A 137 -1.83 -13.96 1.58
N GLY A 138 -1.77 -13.20 0.49
CA GLY A 138 -0.48 -12.78 -0.06
C GLY A 138 0.29 -11.90 0.91
N ASP A 139 1.55 -12.26 1.09
CA ASP A 139 2.45 -11.63 2.03
C ASP A 139 3.55 -10.86 1.29
N ASN A 140 4.53 -11.53 0.75
CA ASN A 140 5.58 -10.93 -0.05
C ASN A 140 5.30 -11.00 -1.54
N LEU A 141 5.90 -10.08 -2.28
CA LEU A 141 5.79 -10.04 -3.73
C LEU A 141 7.07 -9.54 -4.40
N THR A 142 7.22 -9.87 -5.67
CA THR A 142 8.27 -9.34 -6.54
C THR A 142 7.74 -9.20 -7.96
N VAL A 143 8.44 -8.43 -8.80
CA VAL A 143 8.16 -8.32 -10.24
C VAL A 143 9.22 -9.10 -11.00
N SER A 144 8.79 -10.05 -11.83
CA SER A 144 9.70 -10.84 -12.67
C SER A 144 10.31 -9.96 -13.78
N PRO A 145 11.43 -10.40 -14.39
CA PRO A 145 12.03 -9.68 -15.54
C PRO A 145 11.07 -9.47 -16.71
N ASN A 146 10.03 -10.29 -16.82
CA ASN A 146 9.02 -10.18 -17.88
C ASN A 146 7.82 -9.29 -17.45
N GLY A 147 7.91 -8.62 -16.31
CA GLY A 147 6.86 -7.72 -15.82
C GLY A 147 5.69 -8.39 -15.10
N HIS A 148 5.74 -9.71 -14.88
CA HIS A 148 4.69 -10.41 -14.14
C HIS A 148 4.87 -10.22 -12.64
N LEU A 149 3.80 -9.93 -11.93
CA LEU A 149 3.81 -9.86 -10.48
C LEU A 149 3.75 -11.29 -9.91
N ILE A 150 4.71 -11.61 -9.03
CA ILE A 150 4.75 -12.89 -8.32
C ILE A 150 4.49 -12.62 -6.85
N VAL A 151 3.50 -13.29 -6.28
CA VAL A 151 3.07 -13.12 -4.90
C VAL A 151 3.24 -14.44 -4.15
N CYS A 152 3.84 -14.37 -2.95
CA CYS A 152 3.95 -15.49 -2.02
C CYS A 152 2.74 -15.48 -1.08
N GLU A 153 2.03 -16.59 -0.99
CA GLU A 153 0.97 -16.78 0.01
C GLU A 153 1.59 -17.12 1.39
N ASP A 154 0.99 -16.62 2.46
CA ASP A 154 1.36 -16.97 3.85
C ASP A 154 0.12 -17.05 4.75
N GLN A 155 -0.66 -18.09 4.57
CA GLN A 155 -1.80 -18.37 5.45
C GLN A 155 -1.40 -19.28 6.62
N TYR A 156 -1.99 -19.02 7.77
CA TYR A 156 -1.86 -19.87 8.95
C TYR A 156 -3.00 -20.91 8.99
N THR A 157 -2.68 -22.14 8.66
CA THR A 157 -3.61 -23.29 8.71
C THR A 157 -2.88 -24.53 9.20
N ASP A 158 -3.61 -25.51 9.77
CA ASP A 158 -3.05 -26.79 10.20
C ASP A 158 -2.40 -27.56 9.05
N VAL A 159 -2.94 -27.39 7.84
CA VAL A 159 -2.36 -27.90 6.59
C VAL A 159 -1.85 -26.71 5.80
N VAL A 160 -0.54 -26.61 5.65
CA VAL A 160 0.11 -25.57 4.85
C VAL A 160 -0.14 -25.85 3.37
N ASP A 161 -0.83 -24.91 2.70
CA ASP A 161 -1.14 -24.94 1.28
C ASP A 161 -0.86 -23.55 0.66
N ASN A 162 0.38 -23.09 0.84
CA ASN A 162 0.84 -21.81 0.35
C ASN A 162 1.53 -21.94 -1.00
N HIS A 163 1.21 -21.06 -1.92
CA HIS A 163 1.69 -21.09 -3.31
C HIS A 163 2.40 -19.79 -3.69
N LEU A 164 3.20 -19.88 -4.75
CA LEU A 164 3.59 -18.72 -5.55
C LEU A 164 2.51 -18.48 -6.60
N ARG A 165 1.95 -17.28 -6.62
CA ARG A 165 0.92 -16.87 -7.58
C ARG A 165 1.48 -15.86 -8.56
N GLY A 166 1.36 -16.16 -9.86
CA GLY A 166 1.69 -15.22 -10.93
C GLY A 166 0.45 -14.43 -11.34
N VAL A 167 0.60 -13.11 -11.43
CA VAL A 167 -0.39 -12.19 -12.01
C VAL A 167 0.21 -11.62 -13.29
N THR A 168 -0.47 -11.84 -14.41
CA THR A 168 -0.05 -11.44 -15.75
C THR A 168 -0.92 -10.33 -16.31
#